data_b9cd76a4a15dce24e9a7468f7d662375
#
_entry.id   b9cd76a4a15dce24e9a7468f7d662375
#
_cell.length_a   1.000
_cell.length_b   1.000
_cell.length_c   1.000
_cell.angle_alpha   90.00
_cell.angle_beta   90.00
_cell.angle_gamma   90.00
#
_symmetry.space_group_name_H-M   'P 1'
#
loop_
_entity.id
_entity.type
_entity.pdbx_description
1 polymer ?
#
loop_
_entity_poly.entity_id
_entity_poly.type
_entity_poly.pdbx_seq_one_letter_code
_entity_poly.pdbx_strand_id
1 'polypeptide(L)'
;SDLMDLGQAGPFKKYIWNPVSEAVTQYRLNKSKVISEYKSILEEYKDIFKGGAIIASELDGFVFKDKSHLLMALLHTGNESNKSKLLRGRNWGTVNEDATLDSSKFDSMISRMQQDGTLTKRDYEFAQKIWDLMDTMKPAAQKAHKKMYGYYFNEITANEIKTPFGDFRGGYVPAKVD
;
A
#
# COMPACT_ATOMS: atom_id res chain seq x y z
N SER A 1 7.67 -33.47 19.61
CA SER A 1 8.59 -34.07 18.62
C SER A 1 9.50 -35.12 19.27
N ASP A 2 9.97 -34.87 20.47
CA ASP A 2 10.88 -35.78 21.20
C ASP A 2 10.23 -37.13 21.55
N LEU A 3 8.89 -37.17 21.70
CA LEU A 3 8.15 -38.40 21.98
C LEU A 3 8.03 -39.29 20.71
N MET A 4 7.92 -38.68 19.51
CA MET A 4 7.85 -39.40 18.24
C MET A 4 9.21 -39.90 17.75
N ASP A 5 10.28 -39.22 18.10
CA ASP A 5 11.65 -39.56 17.71
C ASP A 5 12.44 -40.21 18.87
N LEU A 6 11.76 -40.62 19.97
CA LEU A 6 12.38 -41.22 21.16
C LEU A 6 13.56 -40.41 21.72
N GLY A 7 13.45 -39.07 21.68
CA GLY A 7 14.46 -38.14 22.17
C GLY A 7 15.71 -37.97 21.30
N GLN A 8 15.78 -38.64 20.13
CA GLN A 8 16.87 -38.48 19.17
C GLN A 8 16.50 -37.53 18.01
N ALA A 9 17.49 -37.05 17.28
CA ALA A 9 17.28 -36.22 16.08
C ALA A 9 16.76 -37.09 14.93
N GLY A 10 15.51 -37.54 15.02
CA GLY A 10 14.89 -38.45 14.09
C GLY A 10 14.32 -37.79 12.83
N PRO A 11 13.80 -38.62 11.89
CA PRO A 11 13.26 -38.14 10.63
C PRO A 11 12.13 -37.11 10.77
N PHE A 12 11.24 -37.26 11.75
CA PHE A 12 10.15 -36.31 12.01
C PHE A 12 10.68 -34.91 12.35
N LYS A 13 11.66 -34.82 13.25
CA LYS A 13 12.30 -33.57 13.66
C LYS A 13 13.01 -32.92 12.48
N LYS A 14 13.78 -33.69 11.69
CA LYS A 14 14.56 -33.21 10.57
C LYS A 14 13.70 -32.76 9.39
N TYR A 15 12.70 -33.55 9.00
CA TYR A 15 11.97 -33.33 7.74
C TYR A 15 10.65 -32.61 7.89
N ILE A 16 10.10 -32.52 9.10
CA ILE A 16 8.83 -31.88 9.36
C ILE A 16 8.97 -30.73 10.36
N TRP A 17 9.45 -31.00 11.55
CA TRP A 17 9.47 -29.99 12.63
C TRP A 17 10.43 -28.82 12.33
N ASN A 18 11.67 -29.11 11.97
CA ASN A 18 12.66 -28.06 11.72
C ASN A 18 12.22 -27.14 10.56
N PRO A 19 11.84 -27.64 9.37
CA PRO A 19 11.38 -26.77 8.28
C PRO A 19 10.15 -25.93 8.65
N VAL A 20 9.21 -26.46 9.41
CA VAL A 20 8.02 -25.72 9.89
C VAL A 20 8.44 -24.64 10.89
N SER A 21 9.28 -24.98 11.86
CA SER A 21 9.78 -24.05 12.87
C SER A 21 10.59 -22.91 12.25
N GLU A 22 11.46 -23.22 11.29
CA GLU A 22 12.23 -22.23 10.52
C GLU A 22 11.33 -21.30 9.72
N ALA A 23 10.32 -21.84 9.02
CA ALA A 23 9.36 -21.06 8.25
C ALA A 23 8.56 -20.09 9.15
N VAL A 24 8.09 -20.56 10.32
CA VAL A 24 7.38 -19.72 11.30
C VAL A 24 8.29 -18.63 11.85
N THR A 25 9.54 -18.97 12.17
CA THR A 25 10.53 -18.01 12.68
C THR A 25 10.83 -16.94 11.63
N GLN A 26 11.09 -17.36 10.38
CA GLN A 26 11.36 -16.44 9.28
C GLN A 26 10.17 -15.50 8.99
N TYR A 27 8.95 -16.04 9.04
CA TYR A 27 7.73 -15.23 8.92
C TYR A 27 7.63 -14.15 10.02
N ARG A 28 7.89 -14.55 11.28
CA ARG A 28 7.87 -13.61 12.42
C ARG A 28 8.93 -12.52 12.29
N LEU A 29 10.15 -12.88 11.89
CA LEU A 29 11.24 -11.94 11.67
C LEU A 29 10.91 -10.95 10.55
N ASN A 30 10.42 -11.42 9.42
CA ASN A 30 10.04 -10.57 8.30
C ASN A 30 8.90 -9.62 8.68
N LYS A 31 7.88 -10.11 9.38
CA LYS A 31 6.78 -9.29 9.89
C LYS A 31 7.27 -8.20 10.85
N SER A 32 8.16 -8.56 11.78
CA SER A 32 8.73 -7.62 12.75
C SER A 32 9.54 -6.53 12.04
N LYS A 33 10.34 -6.89 11.03
CA LYS A 33 11.12 -5.93 10.23
C LYS A 33 10.21 -4.93 9.53
N VAL A 34 9.20 -5.39 8.79
CA VAL A 34 8.25 -4.52 8.08
C VAL A 34 7.50 -3.59 9.04
N ILE A 35 7.06 -4.09 10.20
CA ILE A 35 6.43 -3.26 11.23
C ILE A 35 7.38 -2.20 11.76
N SER A 36 8.65 -2.55 12.00
CA SER A 36 9.67 -1.60 12.48
C SER A 36 9.94 -0.50 11.45
N GLU A 37 10.09 -0.87 10.18
CA GLU A 37 10.28 0.09 9.09
C GLU A 37 9.07 1.01 8.93
N TYR A 38 7.84 0.47 8.98
CA TYR A 38 6.62 1.26 8.94
C TYR A 38 6.54 2.26 10.10
N LYS A 39 6.86 1.84 11.33
CA LYS A 39 6.90 2.74 12.49
C LYS A 39 7.94 3.84 12.33
N SER A 40 9.10 3.51 11.77
CA SER A 40 10.15 4.49 11.48
C SER A 40 9.69 5.55 10.47
N ILE A 41 9.01 5.12 9.41
CA ILE A 41 8.41 6.06 8.42
C ILE A 41 7.37 6.95 9.10
N LEU A 42 6.47 6.41 9.91
CA LEU A 42 5.47 7.22 10.61
C LEU A 42 6.11 8.25 11.56
N GLU A 43 7.17 7.89 12.27
CA GLU A 43 7.88 8.82 13.14
C GLU A 43 8.62 9.90 12.36
N GLU A 44 9.28 9.55 11.25
CA GLU A 44 9.94 10.49 10.35
C GLU A 44 8.97 11.53 9.78
N TYR A 45 7.75 11.13 9.45
CA TYR A 45 6.73 11.97 8.81
C TYR A 45 5.59 12.40 9.74
N LYS A 46 5.75 12.28 11.05
CA LYS A 46 4.67 12.59 12.03
C LYS A 46 4.14 14.03 11.95
N ASP A 47 4.92 14.95 11.42
CA ASP A 47 4.56 16.34 11.23
C ASP A 47 3.45 16.56 10.20
N ILE A 48 3.34 15.68 9.16
CA ILE A 48 2.31 15.80 8.13
C ILE A 48 0.91 15.41 8.60
N PHE A 49 0.78 14.67 9.70
CA PHE A 49 -0.50 14.19 10.22
C PHE A 49 -1.24 15.21 11.09
N LYS A 50 -0.73 16.44 11.14
CA LYS A 50 -1.38 17.55 11.86
C LYS A 50 -2.49 18.16 11.04
N GLY A 51 -3.52 18.63 11.71
CA GLY A 51 -4.64 19.33 11.08
C GLY A 51 -5.97 18.65 11.37
N GLY A 52 -7.05 19.33 10.98
CA GLY A 52 -8.42 18.86 11.13
C GLY A 52 -9.00 18.34 9.81
N ALA A 53 -10.32 18.42 9.71
CA ALA A 53 -11.08 18.02 8.54
C ALA A 53 -10.72 18.86 7.30
N ILE A 54 -10.67 18.20 6.14
CA ILE A 54 -10.32 18.80 4.85
C ILE A 54 -11.51 18.63 3.91
N ILE A 55 -12.02 19.73 3.38
CA ILE A 55 -13.17 19.71 2.47
C ILE A 55 -12.70 19.62 1.02
N ALA A 56 -13.25 18.68 0.29
CA ALA A 56 -13.07 18.49 -1.14
C ALA A 56 -14.31 18.96 -1.89
N SER A 57 -14.36 20.27 -2.23
CA SER A 57 -15.49 20.87 -2.94
C SER A 57 -15.71 20.25 -4.33
N GLU A 58 -14.65 19.82 -4.98
CA GLU A 58 -14.66 19.16 -6.30
C GLU A 58 -15.32 17.77 -6.25
N LEU A 59 -15.36 17.15 -5.07
CA LEU A 59 -15.98 15.86 -4.81
C LEU A 59 -17.34 16.01 -4.09
N ASP A 60 -18.16 16.96 -4.56
CA ASP A 60 -19.49 17.25 -4.05
C ASP A 60 -19.48 17.57 -2.53
N GLY A 61 -18.41 18.21 -2.06
CA GLY A 61 -18.24 18.61 -0.65
C GLY A 61 -17.80 17.46 0.27
N PHE A 62 -17.21 16.40 -0.28
CA PHE A 62 -16.70 15.32 0.56
C PHE A 62 -15.70 15.83 1.61
N VAL A 63 -15.80 15.30 2.82
CA VAL A 63 -14.97 15.70 3.96
C VAL A 63 -14.01 14.57 4.33
N PHE A 64 -12.72 14.78 4.10
CA PHE A 64 -11.69 13.96 4.74
C PHE A 64 -11.61 14.31 6.21
N LYS A 65 -11.73 13.32 7.10
CA LYS A 65 -11.77 13.54 8.56
C LYS A 65 -10.51 14.22 9.08
N ASP A 66 -9.37 13.89 8.46
CA ASP A 66 -8.05 14.39 8.80
C ASP A 66 -7.08 14.15 7.63
N LYS A 67 -5.84 14.55 7.82
CA LYS A 67 -4.76 14.36 6.84
C LYS A 67 -4.49 12.88 6.52
N SER A 68 -4.62 11.98 7.50
CA SER A 68 -4.41 10.54 7.28
C SER A 68 -5.43 9.98 6.30
N HIS A 69 -6.69 10.42 6.39
CA HIS A 69 -7.74 10.01 5.45
C HIS A 69 -7.46 10.50 4.02
N LEU A 70 -6.95 11.73 3.86
CA LEU A 70 -6.52 12.23 2.55
C LEU A 70 -5.31 11.44 2.01
N LEU A 71 -4.32 11.16 2.85
CA LEU A 71 -3.13 10.39 2.46
C LEU A 71 -3.46 8.94 2.06
N MET A 72 -4.47 8.34 2.68
CA MET A 72 -4.98 7.03 2.22
C MET A 72 -5.53 7.09 0.80
N ALA A 73 -6.26 8.16 0.45
CA ALA A 73 -6.71 8.35 -0.94
C ALA A 73 -5.52 8.57 -1.89
N LEU A 74 -4.53 9.37 -1.47
CA LEU A 74 -3.30 9.60 -2.24
C LEU A 74 -2.53 8.30 -2.51
N LEU A 75 -2.39 7.42 -1.52
CA LEU A 75 -1.71 6.13 -1.66
C LEU A 75 -2.36 5.23 -2.74
N HIS A 76 -3.67 5.34 -2.96
CA HIS A 76 -4.33 4.59 -4.02
C HIS A 76 -4.05 5.12 -5.43
N THR A 77 -3.48 6.31 -5.57
CA THR A 77 -3.10 6.85 -6.89
C THR A 77 -1.82 6.24 -7.46
N GLY A 78 -1.06 5.51 -6.66
CA GLY A 78 0.22 4.91 -7.05
C GLY A 78 0.16 3.87 -8.17
N ASN A 79 -1.04 3.40 -8.54
CA ASN A 79 -1.28 2.57 -9.71
C ASN A 79 -2.72 2.74 -10.20
N GLU A 80 -2.93 2.47 -11.50
CA GLU A 80 -4.23 2.70 -12.15
C GLU A 80 -5.35 1.81 -11.58
N SER A 81 -5.05 0.55 -11.28
CA SER A 81 -6.04 -0.37 -10.71
C SER A 81 -6.62 0.13 -9.39
N ASN A 82 -5.77 0.60 -8.49
CA ASN A 82 -6.20 1.13 -7.18
C ASN A 82 -6.90 2.48 -7.34
N LYS A 83 -6.37 3.39 -8.20
CA LYS A 83 -7.01 4.67 -8.50
C LYS A 83 -8.44 4.43 -9.02
N SER A 84 -8.61 3.56 -10.00
CA SER A 84 -9.91 3.22 -10.56
C SER A 84 -10.89 2.65 -9.52
N LYS A 85 -10.42 1.73 -8.66
CA LYS A 85 -11.24 1.16 -7.57
C LYS A 85 -11.67 2.23 -6.56
N LEU A 86 -10.76 3.12 -6.16
CA LEU A 86 -11.06 4.23 -5.27
C LEU A 86 -12.16 5.14 -5.85
N LEU A 87 -11.95 5.60 -7.10
CA LEU A 87 -12.85 6.56 -7.73
C LEU A 87 -14.24 5.96 -7.98
N ARG A 88 -14.32 4.71 -8.42
CA ARG A 88 -15.59 3.99 -8.59
C ARG A 88 -16.27 3.73 -7.23
N GLY A 89 -15.53 3.21 -6.25
CA GLY A 89 -16.08 2.87 -4.94
C GLY A 89 -16.57 4.07 -4.12
N ARG A 90 -16.00 5.26 -4.39
CA ARG A 90 -16.38 6.51 -3.72
C ARG A 90 -17.28 7.41 -4.56
N ASN A 91 -17.58 7.03 -5.78
CA ASN A 91 -18.30 7.85 -6.75
C ASN A 91 -17.61 9.21 -7.03
N TRP A 92 -16.26 9.18 -7.05
CA TRP A 92 -15.41 10.36 -7.31
C TRP A 92 -15.00 10.48 -8.79
N GLY A 93 -15.43 9.55 -9.62
CA GLY A 93 -15.22 9.55 -11.05
C GLY A 93 -16.48 9.11 -11.80
N THR A 94 -16.61 9.54 -13.04
CA THR A 94 -17.73 9.18 -13.91
C THR A 94 -17.27 8.10 -14.90
N VAL A 95 -18.07 7.04 -15.03
CA VAL A 95 -17.81 6.02 -16.04
C VAL A 95 -18.46 6.48 -17.35
N ASN A 96 -17.64 6.66 -18.40
CA ASN A 96 -18.08 7.05 -19.73
C ASN A 96 -18.74 5.87 -20.47
N GLU A 97 -19.39 6.15 -21.60
CA GLU A 97 -20.04 5.13 -22.44
C GLU A 97 -19.06 4.07 -22.97
N ASP A 98 -17.81 4.45 -23.22
CA ASP A 98 -16.71 3.55 -23.64
C ASP A 98 -16.05 2.78 -22.48
N ALA A 99 -16.64 2.82 -21.29
CA ALA A 99 -16.16 2.22 -20.05
C ALA A 99 -14.85 2.84 -19.47
N THR A 100 -14.36 3.94 -20.04
CA THR A 100 -13.26 4.72 -19.45
C THR A 100 -13.74 5.46 -18.20
N LEU A 101 -12.81 5.78 -17.30
CA LEU A 101 -13.11 6.50 -16.07
C LEU A 101 -12.65 7.95 -16.20
N ASP A 102 -13.59 8.88 -16.17
CA ASP A 102 -13.29 10.31 -16.02
C ASP A 102 -12.92 10.59 -14.56
N SER A 103 -11.68 10.99 -14.33
CA SER A 103 -11.12 11.34 -13.01
C SER A 103 -10.99 12.86 -12.80
N SER A 104 -11.53 13.69 -13.70
CA SER A 104 -11.30 15.14 -13.72
C SER A 104 -11.63 15.85 -12.40
N LYS A 105 -12.71 15.48 -11.72
CA LYS A 105 -13.06 16.03 -10.40
C LYS A 105 -11.98 15.74 -9.36
N PHE A 106 -11.53 14.49 -9.31
CA PHE A 106 -10.49 14.08 -8.36
C PHE A 106 -9.15 14.73 -8.68
N ASP A 107 -8.76 14.75 -9.96
CA ASP A 107 -7.49 15.36 -10.39
C ASP A 107 -7.50 16.89 -10.15
N SER A 108 -8.64 17.57 -10.31
CA SER A 108 -8.83 18.99 -9.98
C SER A 108 -8.67 19.22 -8.47
N MET A 109 -9.24 18.37 -7.63
CA MET A 109 -9.06 18.42 -6.18
C MET A 109 -7.59 18.29 -5.80
N ILE A 110 -6.89 17.29 -6.36
CA ILE A 110 -5.46 17.10 -6.09
C ILE A 110 -4.66 18.34 -6.49
N SER A 111 -4.92 18.90 -7.68
CA SER A 111 -4.25 20.10 -8.18
C SER A 111 -4.47 21.31 -7.26
N ARG A 112 -5.70 21.54 -6.82
CA ARG A 112 -6.00 22.63 -5.86
C ARG A 112 -5.27 22.40 -4.53
N MET A 113 -5.31 21.18 -4.00
CA MET A 113 -4.65 20.86 -2.73
C MET A 113 -3.13 20.98 -2.78
N GLN A 114 -2.53 20.81 -3.96
CA GLN A 114 -1.11 21.09 -4.19
C GLN A 114 -0.84 22.61 -4.21
N GLN A 115 -1.74 23.41 -4.80
CA GLN A 115 -1.59 24.86 -4.90
C GLN A 115 -1.80 25.56 -3.57
N ASP A 116 -2.76 25.12 -2.76
CA ASP A 116 -3.08 25.73 -1.46
C ASP A 116 -2.23 25.19 -0.30
N GLY A 117 -1.32 24.26 -0.55
CA GLY A 117 -0.43 23.67 0.44
C GLY A 117 -1.08 22.59 1.32
N THR A 118 -2.31 22.16 1.02
CA THR A 118 -2.95 21.02 1.69
C THR A 118 -2.20 19.73 1.38
N LEU A 119 -1.72 19.55 0.13
CA LEU A 119 -0.78 18.52 -0.26
C LEU A 119 0.58 19.17 -0.57
N THR A 120 1.62 18.66 0.05
CA THR A 120 2.99 19.17 -0.05
C THR A 120 3.94 18.10 -0.60
N LYS A 121 5.16 18.51 -0.95
CA LYS A 121 6.23 17.58 -1.33
C LYS A 121 6.39 16.45 -0.32
N ARG A 122 6.34 16.79 0.97
CA ARG A 122 6.53 15.85 2.07
C ARG A 122 5.44 14.77 2.14
N ASP A 123 4.22 15.08 1.70
CA ASP A 123 3.13 14.11 1.59
C ASP A 123 3.43 13.06 0.50
N TYR A 124 3.98 13.48 -0.62
CA TYR A 124 4.38 12.57 -1.70
C TYR A 124 5.63 11.76 -1.35
N GLU A 125 6.58 12.34 -0.64
CA GLU A 125 7.74 11.62 -0.10
C GLU A 125 7.31 10.52 0.87
N PHE A 126 6.37 10.82 1.76
CA PHE A 126 5.75 9.82 2.63
C PHE A 126 5.06 8.71 1.82
N ALA A 127 4.24 9.08 0.84
CA ALA A 127 3.55 8.10 0.00
C ALA A 127 4.55 7.19 -0.73
N GLN A 128 5.64 7.76 -1.29
CA GLN A 128 6.69 6.97 -1.94
C GLN A 128 7.38 6.01 -0.98
N LYS A 129 7.68 6.43 0.25
CA LYS A 129 8.25 5.53 1.28
C LYS A 129 7.32 4.35 1.60
N ILE A 130 6.01 4.58 1.66
CA ILE A 130 5.04 3.50 1.88
C ILE A 130 4.99 2.56 0.68
N TRP A 131 4.96 3.07 -0.55
CA TRP A 131 5.02 2.23 -1.76
C TRP A 131 6.30 1.40 -1.84
N ASP A 132 7.45 2.01 -1.53
CA ASP A 132 8.74 1.32 -1.50
C ASP A 132 8.75 0.21 -0.44
N LEU A 133 8.20 0.47 0.74
CA LEU A 133 8.05 -0.55 1.79
C LEU A 133 7.18 -1.72 1.31
N MET A 134 6.05 -1.45 0.65
CA MET A 134 5.19 -2.51 0.09
C MET A 134 5.93 -3.33 -0.98
N ASP A 135 6.74 -2.69 -1.80
CA ASP A 135 7.55 -3.37 -2.82
C ASP A 135 8.57 -4.34 -2.21
N THR A 136 9.12 -4.05 -1.03
CA THR A 136 10.04 -4.98 -0.34
C THR A 136 9.41 -6.32 0.01
N MET A 137 8.09 -6.37 0.15
CA MET A 137 7.34 -7.60 0.47
C MET A 137 7.00 -8.45 -0.77
N LYS A 138 7.04 -7.86 -1.96
CA LYS A 138 6.65 -8.49 -3.22
C LYS A 138 7.37 -9.81 -3.51
N PRO A 139 8.71 -9.93 -3.37
CA PRO A 139 9.41 -11.19 -3.65
C PRO A 139 8.94 -12.36 -2.76
N ALA A 140 8.70 -12.09 -1.48
CA ALA A 140 8.20 -13.10 -0.55
C ALA A 140 6.76 -13.52 -0.89
N ALA A 141 5.91 -12.56 -1.24
CA ALA A 141 4.53 -12.80 -1.66
C ALA A 141 4.49 -13.62 -2.97
N GLN A 142 5.31 -13.27 -3.96
CA GLN A 142 5.43 -14.01 -5.22
C GLN A 142 5.88 -15.46 -4.99
N LYS A 143 6.89 -15.66 -4.14
CA LYS A 143 7.38 -17.00 -3.80
C LYS A 143 6.29 -17.84 -3.11
N ALA A 144 5.55 -17.24 -2.18
CA ALA A 144 4.46 -17.91 -1.49
C ALA A 144 3.34 -18.29 -2.46
N HIS A 145 2.93 -17.36 -3.34
CA HIS A 145 1.89 -17.59 -4.34
C HIS A 145 2.29 -18.73 -5.31
N LYS A 146 3.53 -18.72 -5.81
CA LYS A 146 4.02 -19.80 -6.67
C LYS A 146 4.01 -21.16 -5.95
N LYS A 147 4.35 -21.20 -4.66
CA LYS A 147 4.30 -22.43 -3.87
C LYS A 147 2.88 -22.96 -3.71
N MET A 148 1.89 -22.07 -3.56
CA MET A 148 0.48 -22.44 -3.33
C MET A 148 -0.26 -22.79 -4.62
N TYR A 149 0.00 -22.05 -5.70
CA TYR A 149 -0.79 -22.10 -6.93
C TYR A 149 -0.01 -22.58 -8.17
N GLY A 150 1.31 -22.76 -8.06
CA GLY A 150 2.17 -23.23 -9.15
C GLY A 150 2.66 -22.14 -10.10
N TYR A 151 2.16 -20.90 -9.99
CA TYR A 151 2.55 -19.76 -10.83
C TYR A 151 2.75 -18.48 -10.00
N TYR A 152 3.44 -17.49 -10.57
CA TYR A 152 3.57 -16.16 -9.99
C TYR A 152 2.30 -15.34 -10.28
N PHE A 153 1.86 -14.50 -9.34
CA PHE A 153 0.78 -13.56 -9.64
C PHE A 153 1.26 -12.43 -10.56
N ASN A 154 0.33 -11.88 -11.35
CA ASN A 154 0.61 -10.73 -12.19
C ASN A 154 0.94 -9.51 -11.33
N GLU A 155 2.07 -8.87 -11.63
CA GLU A 155 2.46 -7.66 -10.95
C GLU A 155 1.62 -6.47 -11.42
N ILE A 156 1.23 -5.63 -10.46
CA ILE A 156 0.56 -4.37 -10.76
C ILE A 156 1.65 -3.35 -11.08
N THR A 157 1.56 -2.75 -12.27
CA THR A 157 2.48 -1.69 -12.71
C THR A 157 2.19 -0.42 -11.92
N ALA A 158 3.23 0.19 -11.37
CA ALA A 158 3.16 1.50 -10.74
C ALA A 158 2.93 2.59 -11.80
N ASN A 159 2.20 3.64 -11.42
CA ASN A 159 2.03 4.85 -12.24
C ASN A 159 3.00 5.91 -11.78
N GLU A 160 3.75 6.49 -12.72
CA GLU A 160 4.49 7.72 -12.45
C GLU A 160 3.51 8.84 -12.10
N ILE A 161 3.76 9.52 -10.99
CA ILE A 161 2.94 10.63 -10.49
C ILE A 161 3.73 11.92 -10.67
N LYS A 162 3.29 12.75 -11.63
CA LYS A 162 3.85 14.07 -11.87
C LYS A 162 3.22 15.09 -10.94
N THR A 163 4.05 15.85 -10.24
CA THR A 163 3.61 16.88 -9.31
C THR A 163 4.40 18.16 -9.47
N PRO A 164 3.92 19.30 -8.99
CA PRO A 164 4.71 20.54 -8.94
C PRO A 164 6.01 20.43 -8.12
N PHE A 165 6.12 19.36 -7.31
CA PHE A 165 7.27 19.12 -6.41
C PHE A 165 8.30 18.16 -6.99
N GLY A 166 8.07 17.60 -8.18
CA GLY A 166 8.86 16.57 -8.84
C GLY A 166 8.05 15.32 -9.15
N ASP A 167 8.69 14.35 -9.77
CA ASP A 167 8.08 13.09 -10.21
C ASP A 167 8.31 11.99 -9.17
N PHE A 168 7.25 11.22 -8.90
CA PHE A 168 7.26 10.08 -7.98
C PHE A 168 6.91 8.81 -8.75
N ARG A 169 7.53 7.68 -8.37
CA ARG A 169 7.35 6.42 -9.12
C ARG A 169 5.98 5.79 -8.95
N GLY A 170 5.26 6.17 -7.88
CA GLY A 170 4.07 5.46 -7.50
C GLY A 170 4.37 4.08 -6.89
N GLY A 171 3.38 3.23 -6.84
CA GLY A 171 3.50 1.88 -6.28
C GLY A 171 2.16 1.26 -5.90
N TYR A 172 2.22 0.16 -5.19
CA TYR A 172 1.06 -0.59 -4.77
C TYR A 172 0.83 -0.48 -3.26
N VAL A 173 -0.42 -0.33 -2.88
CA VAL A 173 -0.92 -0.60 -1.52
C VAL A 173 -2.09 -1.57 -1.60
N PRO A 174 -2.27 -2.48 -0.62
CA PRO A 174 -3.44 -3.35 -0.59
C PRO A 174 -4.72 -2.51 -0.53
N ALA A 175 -5.59 -2.69 -1.53
CA ALA A 175 -6.93 -2.13 -1.49
C ALA A 175 -7.84 -3.13 -0.78
N LYS A 176 -8.51 -2.71 0.30
CA LYS A 176 -9.57 -3.51 0.90
C LYS A 176 -10.77 -3.48 -0.04
N VAL A 177 -11.19 -4.64 -0.50
CA VAL A 177 -12.45 -4.81 -1.21
C VAL A 177 -13.48 -5.14 -0.11
N ASP A 178 -14.40 -4.20 0.12
CA ASP A 178 -15.54 -4.44 1.00
C ASP A 178 -16.61 -5.24 0.26
#